data_5e374f4ff5ffe0efec1f56cc891c8f37
#
_entry.id   5e374f4ff5ffe0efec1f56cc891c8f37
#
_cell.length_a   1.000
_cell.length_b   1.000
_cell.length_c   1.000
_cell.angle_alpha   90.00
_cell.angle_beta   90.00
_cell.angle_gamma   90.00
#
_symmetry.space_group_name_H-M   'P 1'
#
loop_
_entity.id
_entity.type
_entity.pdbx_description
1 polymer ?
#
loop_
_entity_poly.entity_id
_entity_poly.type
_entity_poly.pdbx_seq_one_letter_code
_entity_poly.pdbx_strand_id
1 'polypeptide(L)'
;MATINTTDPKPGYVYDTDTDTWYPLLGLATQALDELTDVIITTPATNQVLAYNGTNWVNSSEAGDVSAVTAGTGITVTDSTGPIPSVAVDTAVVATTNNTLTLSNKTIALGSNTVSGTIAEFNTALTDANFATLAGTETLSAKTLTSPVINQGILVSPEERMNIVASAANGTINMDTLTSGSWYYTSNATGNWVLNVRGDGSTTLNSILTTGDSITVAFLAPQGATAYYNTSLEVDGTASGVTVEWQGGTAPAAGNVSGIDVYLYNIIKTASATYTVLASQTKFA
;
A
#
# COMPACT_ATOMS: atom_id res chain seq x y z
N MET A 1 -24.18 -74.23 -53.04
CA MET A 1 -23.08 -73.29 -52.90
C MET A 1 -22.65 -72.94 -54.34
N ALA A 2 -22.91 -71.69 -54.74
CA ALA A 2 -22.58 -71.32 -56.13
C ALA A 2 -21.06 -71.39 -56.34
N THR A 3 -20.58 -72.07 -57.29
CA THR A 3 -19.17 -72.22 -57.65
C THR A 3 -18.85 -71.38 -58.90
N ILE A 4 -17.69 -70.68 -58.86
CA ILE A 4 -17.23 -69.95 -60.05
C ILE A 4 -16.80 -70.89 -61.10
N ASN A 5 -17.42 -70.86 -62.29
CA ASN A 5 -16.96 -71.62 -63.46
C ASN A 5 -15.66 -70.98 -64.00
N THR A 6 -14.53 -71.70 -63.91
CA THR A 6 -13.21 -71.20 -64.30
C THR A 6 -12.86 -71.48 -65.78
N THR A 7 -13.72 -72.22 -66.50
CA THR A 7 -13.44 -72.62 -67.94
C THR A 7 -13.98 -71.61 -68.93
N ASP A 8 -14.99 -70.78 -68.60
CA ASP A 8 -15.47 -69.66 -69.42
C ASP A 8 -16.07 -68.57 -68.50
N PRO A 9 -15.23 -67.81 -67.81
CA PRO A 9 -15.68 -66.86 -66.79
C PRO A 9 -16.36 -65.71 -67.49
N LYS A 10 -17.64 -65.51 -67.17
CA LYS A 10 -18.40 -64.29 -67.55
C LYS A 10 -18.17 -63.21 -66.51
N PRO A 11 -17.44 -62.12 -66.85
CA PRO A 11 -17.16 -61.07 -65.88
C PRO A 11 -18.45 -60.50 -65.31
N GLY A 12 -18.53 -60.38 -63.96
CA GLY A 12 -19.68 -59.81 -63.25
C GLY A 12 -20.81 -60.81 -63.02
N TYR A 13 -20.62 -62.07 -63.21
CA TYR A 13 -21.62 -63.13 -62.98
C TYR A 13 -21.02 -64.26 -62.14
N VAL A 14 -21.87 -64.96 -61.39
CA VAL A 14 -21.56 -66.24 -60.73
C VAL A 14 -22.32 -67.34 -61.48
N TYR A 15 -21.61 -68.47 -61.82
CA TYR A 15 -22.22 -69.63 -62.47
C TYR A 15 -22.78 -70.60 -61.40
N ASP A 16 -24.02 -70.93 -61.52
CA ASP A 16 -24.66 -71.96 -60.72
C ASP A 16 -24.63 -73.27 -61.51
N THR A 17 -23.85 -74.23 -61.02
CA THR A 17 -23.66 -75.55 -61.66
C THR A 17 -24.87 -76.41 -61.51
N ASP A 18 -25.77 -76.15 -60.55
CA ASP A 18 -26.96 -77.00 -60.33
C ASP A 18 -28.08 -76.68 -61.31
N THR A 19 -28.16 -75.41 -61.71
CA THR A 19 -29.16 -74.88 -62.62
C THR A 19 -28.64 -74.54 -64.00
N ASP A 20 -27.34 -74.78 -64.26
CA ASP A 20 -26.67 -74.45 -65.51
C ASP A 20 -26.89 -72.99 -65.98
N THR A 21 -26.86 -72.03 -65.02
CA THR A 21 -27.26 -70.63 -65.26
C THR A 21 -26.25 -69.66 -64.68
N TRP A 22 -25.97 -68.58 -65.44
CA TRP A 22 -25.16 -67.47 -64.99
C TRP A 22 -26.05 -66.43 -64.29
N TYR A 23 -25.80 -66.16 -63.05
CA TYR A 23 -26.44 -65.10 -62.30
C TYR A 23 -25.53 -63.92 -62.22
N PRO A 24 -26.01 -62.68 -62.47
CA PRO A 24 -25.19 -61.51 -62.29
C PRO A 24 -24.72 -61.44 -60.86
N LEU A 25 -23.45 -61.08 -60.66
CA LEU A 25 -22.92 -60.71 -59.36
C LEU A 25 -23.58 -59.37 -58.97
N LEU A 26 -24.82 -59.52 -58.61
CA LEU A 26 -25.60 -58.35 -58.25
C LEU A 26 -24.99 -57.67 -57.02
N GLY A 27 -24.46 -56.48 -57.24
CA GLY A 27 -24.56 -55.51 -56.25
C GLY A 27 -23.36 -55.19 -55.33
N LEU A 28 -22.13 -55.71 -55.67
CA LEU A 28 -20.99 -55.23 -54.86
C LEU A 28 -20.22 -54.03 -55.44
N ALA A 29 -20.44 -53.74 -56.76
CA ALA A 29 -19.71 -52.65 -57.40
C ALA A 29 -20.51 -51.35 -57.72
N THR A 30 -21.81 -51.37 -57.54
CA THR A 30 -22.71 -50.25 -57.93
C THR A 30 -23.84 -49.99 -56.94
N GLN A 31 -23.87 -50.68 -55.81
CA GLN A 31 -24.94 -50.39 -54.83
C GLN A 31 -24.69 -49.05 -54.20
N ALA A 32 -25.62 -48.12 -54.39
CA ALA A 32 -25.55 -46.85 -53.73
C ALA A 32 -25.76 -47.02 -52.25
N LEU A 33 -25.28 -46.10 -51.46
CA LEU A 33 -25.32 -46.15 -49.98
C LEU A 33 -26.78 -46.20 -49.45
N ASP A 34 -27.68 -45.57 -50.13
CA ASP A 34 -29.10 -45.49 -49.84
C ASP A 34 -29.91 -46.77 -50.27
N GLU A 35 -29.23 -47.71 -50.95
CA GLU A 35 -29.79 -49.01 -51.26
C GLU A 35 -29.55 -50.07 -50.17
N LEU A 36 -28.74 -49.74 -49.16
CA LEU A 36 -28.55 -50.58 -47.97
C LEU A 36 -29.79 -50.55 -47.09
N THR A 37 -30.25 -51.72 -46.61
CA THR A 37 -31.49 -51.83 -45.85
C THR A 37 -31.49 -51.16 -44.50
N ASP A 38 -30.31 -50.90 -43.96
CA ASP A 38 -30.05 -50.22 -42.67
C ASP A 38 -29.59 -48.77 -42.83
N VAL A 39 -29.59 -48.22 -44.06
CA VAL A 39 -29.21 -46.85 -44.35
C VAL A 39 -30.42 -46.09 -44.90
N ILE A 40 -30.78 -45.00 -44.27
CA ILE A 40 -31.89 -44.13 -44.69
C ILE A 40 -31.32 -42.74 -44.96
N ILE A 41 -31.18 -42.35 -46.21
CA ILE A 41 -30.76 -41.03 -46.62
C ILE A 41 -31.97 -40.25 -47.14
N THR A 42 -32.37 -39.20 -46.43
CA THR A 42 -33.53 -38.37 -46.80
C THR A 42 -33.06 -36.98 -47.14
N THR A 43 -33.29 -36.50 -48.36
CA THR A 43 -32.91 -35.12 -48.80
C THR A 43 -31.52 -34.70 -48.35
N PRO A 44 -30.45 -35.37 -48.81
CA PRO A 44 -29.13 -35.10 -48.33
C PRO A 44 -28.69 -33.65 -48.66
N ALA A 45 -28.06 -32.97 -47.66
CA ALA A 45 -27.53 -31.64 -47.81
C ALA A 45 -25.99 -31.64 -47.62
N THR A 46 -25.36 -30.58 -48.06
CA THR A 46 -23.91 -30.40 -47.90
C THR A 46 -23.52 -30.42 -46.41
N ASN A 47 -22.41 -31.04 -46.05
CA ASN A 47 -21.88 -31.18 -44.69
C ASN A 47 -22.68 -32.08 -43.74
N GLN A 48 -23.64 -32.85 -44.23
CA GLN A 48 -24.21 -33.91 -43.42
C GLN A 48 -23.28 -35.10 -43.32
N VAL A 49 -23.35 -35.80 -42.19
CA VAL A 49 -22.63 -37.04 -41.91
C VAL A 49 -23.64 -38.18 -41.79
N LEU A 50 -23.18 -39.40 -41.96
CA LEU A 50 -23.98 -40.59 -41.67
C LEU A 50 -23.84 -40.90 -40.19
N ALA A 51 -24.95 -40.86 -39.46
CA ALA A 51 -25.02 -41.11 -38.03
C ALA A 51 -26.00 -42.26 -37.71
N TYR A 52 -25.65 -43.11 -36.76
CA TYR A 52 -26.52 -44.19 -36.31
C TYR A 52 -27.53 -43.67 -35.25
N ASN A 53 -28.83 -43.79 -35.54
CA ASN A 53 -29.89 -43.30 -34.67
C ASN A 53 -30.40 -44.32 -33.64
N GLY A 54 -29.71 -45.46 -33.52
CA GLY A 54 -30.14 -46.59 -32.68
C GLY A 54 -30.86 -47.71 -33.45
N THR A 55 -31.26 -47.47 -34.71
CA THR A 55 -31.93 -48.46 -35.57
C THR A 55 -31.31 -48.46 -36.96
N ASN A 56 -31.12 -47.29 -37.55
CA ASN A 56 -30.58 -47.14 -38.91
C ASN A 56 -29.47 -46.10 -38.95
N TRP A 57 -28.64 -46.16 -39.98
CA TRP A 57 -27.75 -45.07 -40.34
C TRP A 57 -28.53 -44.02 -41.13
N VAL A 58 -28.55 -42.78 -40.61
CA VAL A 58 -29.30 -41.67 -41.20
C VAL A 58 -28.35 -40.50 -41.50
N ASN A 59 -28.69 -39.70 -42.53
CA ASN A 59 -27.99 -38.46 -42.73
C ASN A 59 -28.36 -37.43 -41.63
N SER A 60 -27.38 -36.87 -41.00
CA SER A 60 -27.55 -35.93 -39.91
C SER A 60 -26.64 -34.70 -40.12
N SER A 61 -27.10 -33.52 -39.78
CA SER A 61 -26.30 -32.30 -39.73
C SER A 61 -25.49 -32.19 -38.45
N GLU A 62 -25.70 -33.10 -37.52
CA GLU A 62 -24.94 -33.13 -36.28
C GLU A 62 -23.63 -33.88 -36.46
N ALA A 63 -22.55 -33.17 -36.72
CA ALA A 63 -21.21 -33.71 -36.80
C ALA A 63 -20.45 -33.40 -35.53
N GLY A 64 -20.39 -34.34 -34.59
CA GLY A 64 -19.45 -34.27 -33.48
C GLY A 64 -20.03 -34.60 -32.11
N ASP A 65 -19.16 -35.06 -31.22
CA ASP A 65 -19.47 -35.43 -29.82
C ASP A 65 -19.86 -34.23 -28.90
N VAL A 66 -19.76 -32.98 -29.36
CA VAL A 66 -20.06 -31.81 -28.58
C VAL A 66 -21.41 -31.26 -28.95
N SER A 67 -22.43 -31.55 -28.15
CA SER A 67 -23.80 -31.07 -28.36
C SER A 67 -23.97 -29.59 -27.96
N ALA A 68 -23.20 -29.11 -26.99
CA ALA A 68 -23.14 -27.71 -26.59
C ALA A 68 -21.89 -27.40 -25.74
N VAL A 69 -21.37 -26.20 -25.88
CA VAL A 69 -20.40 -25.60 -24.95
C VAL A 69 -21.05 -24.43 -24.27
N THR A 70 -21.20 -24.49 -22.93
CA THR A 70 -21.80 -23.41 -22.15
C THR A 70 -20.71 -22.44 -21.67
N ALA A 71 -20.90 -21.15 -21.93
CA ALA A 71 -19.98 -20.13 -21.44
C ALA A 71 -20.12 -19.95 -19.91
N GLY A 72 -18.98 -19.96 -19.19
CA GLY A 72 -18.87 -19.49 -17.81
C GLY A 72 -18.48 -18.03 -17.76
N THR A 73 -18.40 -17.45 -16.55
CA THR A 73 -17.97 -16.06 -16.35
C THR A 73 -16.55 -15.85 -16.92
N GLY A 74 -16.39 -14.83 -17.73
CA GLY A 74 -15.09 -14.49 -18.35
C GLY A 74 -14.76 -15.29 -19.61
N ILE A 75 -15.69 -16.10 -20.10
CA ILE A 75 -15.54 -16.83 -21.35
C ILE A 75 -16.70 -16.49 -22.29
N THR A 76 -16.39 -16.21 -23.54
CA THR A 76 -17.37 -16.05 -24.62
C THR A 76 -17.31 -17.28 -25.51
N VAL A 77 -18.44 -17.87 -25.83
CA VAL A 77 -18.58 -18.97 -26.76
C VAL A 77 -19.48 -18.55 -27.91
N THR A 78 -18.99 -18.66 -29.14
CA THR A 78 -19.79 -18.50 -30.35
C THR A 78 -19.98 -19.87 -31.01
N ASP A 79 -21.12 -20.06 -31.71
CA ASP A 79 -21.50 -21.34 -32.33
C ASP A 79 -21.51 -22.50 -31.30
N SER A 80 -22.09 -22.26 -30.14
CA SER A 80 -22.07 -23.21 -29.01
C SER A 80 -22.62 -24.59 -29.31
N THR A 81 -23.47 -24.73 -30.35
CA THR A 81 -24.07 -25.98 -30.84
C THR A 81 -23.53 -26.38 -32.22
N GLY A 82 -22.61 -25.66 -32.78
CA GLY A 82 -22.01 -25.94 -34.07
C GLY A 82 -20.93 -27.03 -34.01
N PRO A 83 -20.48 -27.48 -35.15
CA PRO A 83 -19.46 -28.56 -35.22
C PRO A 83 -18.10 -28.11 -34.66
N ILE A 84 -17.81 -26.81 -34.62
CA ILE A 84 -16.55 -26.25 -34.13
C ILE A 84 -16.89 -24.98 -33.32
N PRO A 85 -17.20 -25.11 -32.03
CA PRO A 85 -17.42 -23.94 -31.18
C PRO A 85 -16.15 -23.08 -31.05
N SER A 86 -16.29 -21.78 -31.18
CA SER A 86 -15.21 -20.84 -30.89
C SER A 86 -15.28 -20.39 -29.43
N VAL A 87 -14.20 -20.59 -28.70
CA VAL A 87 -14.10 -20.23 -27.29
C VAL A 87 -13.05 -19.11 -27.15
N ALA A 88 -13.46 -17.98 -26.63
CA ALA A 88 -12.58 -16.82 -26.41
C ALA A 88 -12.69 -16.31 -24.97
N VAL A 89 -11.67 -15.60 -24.50
CA VAL A 89 -11.72 -14.86 -23.24
C VAL A 89 -12.60 -13.64 -23.43
N ASP A 90 -13.57 -13.44 -22.52
CA ASP A 90 -14.35 -12.21 -22.46
C ASP A 90 -13.49 -11.07 -21.89
N THR A 91 -12.95 -10.23 -22.75
CA THR A 91 -12.09 -9.12 -22.38
C THR A 91 -12.82 -7.98 -21.67
N ALA A 92 -14.14 -7.98 -21.63
CA ALA A 92 -14.91 -7.04 -20.81
C ALA A 92 -14.94 -7.44 -19.33
N VAL A 93 -14.65 -8.69 -19.01
CA VAL A 93 -14.71 -9.25 -17.65
C VAL A 93 -13.33 -9.71 -17.17
N VAL A 94 -12.48 -10.20 -18.06
CA VAL A 94 -11.15 -10.73 -17.73
C VAL A 94 -10.06 -9.76 -18.19
N ALA A 95 -9.22 -9.32 -17.25
CA ALA A 95 -8.07 -8.49 -17.58
C ALA A 95 -7.05 -9.31 -18.39
N THR A 96 -6.76 -8.86 -19.60
CA THR A 96 -5.72 -9.41 -20.48
C THR A 96 -4.58 -8.40 -20.63
N THR A 97 -3.46 -8.80 -21.17
CA THR A 97 -2.26 -7.96 -21.30
C THR A 97 -2.47 -6.67 -22.12
N ASN A 98 -3.50 -6.62 -22.98
CA ASN A 98 -3.70 -5.53 -23.93
C ASN A 98 -5.06 -4.82 -23.80
N ASN A 99 -5.88 -5.15 -22.78
CA ASN A 99 -7.16 -4.47 -22.58
C ASN A 99 -7.10 -3.42 -21.48
N THR A 100 -7.92 -2.38 -21.62
CA THR A 100 -8.18 -1.41 -20.56
C THR A 100 -9.39 -1.90 -19.77
N LEU A 101 -9.18 -2.35 -18.54
CA LEU A 101 -10.25 -2.82 -17.66
C LEU A 101 -10.16 -2.12 -16.32
N THR A 102 -11.27 -1.54 -15.87
CA THR A 102 -11.37 -0.99 -14.52
C THR A 102 -11.66 -2.11 -13.52
N LEU A 103 -10.75 -2.31 -12.58
CA LEU A 103 -10.90 -3.27 -11.48
C LEU A 103 -11.62 -2.59 -10.31
N SER A 104 -12.95 -2.75 -10.22
CA SER A 104 -13.74 -2.24 -9.11
C SER A 104 -13.86 -3.26 -7.99
N ASN A 105 -13.81 -2.80 -6.73
CA ASN A 105 -13.96 -3.64 -5.53
C ASN A 105 -12.98 -4.83 -5.49
N LYS A 106 -11.73 -4.61 -5.91
CA LYS A 106 -10.67 -5.62 -5.85
C LYS A 106 -9.61 -5.25 -4.84
N THR A 107 -9.18 -6.23 -4.07
CA THR A 107 -7.98 -6.12 -3.22
C THR A 107 -6.78 -6.61 -4.01
N ILE A 108 -5.76 -5.76 -4.15
CA ILE A 108 -4.48 -6.10 -4.78
C ILE A 108 -3.45 -6.23 -3.67
N ALA A 109 -2.99 -7.46 -3.40
CA ALA A 109 -1.94 -7.72 -2.43
C ALA A 109 -0.57 -7.32 -3.04
N LEU A 110 -0.07 -6.13 -2.70
CA LEU A 110 1.17 -5.59 -3.29
C LEU A 110 2.41 -6.40 -2.92
N GLY A 111 2.42 -7.11 -1.78
CA GLY A 111 3.52 -8.00 -1.41
C GLY A 111 3.78 -9.16 -2.38
N SER A 112 2.79 -9.51 -3.21
CA SER A 112 2.87 -10.59 -4.20
C SER A 112 2.70 -10.10 -5.64
N ASN A 113 2.55 -8.78 -5.84
CA ASN A 113 2.34 -8.17 -7.16
C ASN A 113 3.26 -6.97 -7.33
N THR A 114 3.84 -6.83 -8.51
CA THR A 114 4.58 -5.62 -8.88
C THR A 114 3.65 -4.68 -9.62
N VAL A 115 3.46 -3.49 -9.06
CA VAL A 115 2.79 -2.37 -9.75
C VAL A 115 3.89 -1.39 -10.14
N SER A 116 4.14 -1.23 -11.43
CA SER A 116 5.19 -0.35 -11.96
C SER A 116 4.58 0.90 -12.57
N GLY A 117 5.23 2.03 -12.32
CA GLY A 117 4.85 3.32 -12.85
C GLY A 117 5.80 4.40 -12.35
N THR A 118 5.76 5.57 -12.96
CA THR A 118 6.43 6.76 -12.45
C THR A 118 5.63 7.39 -11.31
N ILE A 119 6.26 8.18 -10.46
CA ILE A 119 5.56 8.94 -9.41
C ILE A 119 4.48 9.86 -10.00
N ALA A 120 4.72 10.42 -11.17
CA ALA A 120 3.73 11.27 -11.86
C ALA A 120 2.47 10.49 -12.24
N GLU A 121 2.61 9.24 -12.73
CA GLU A 121 1.48 8.37 -13.06
C GLU A 121 0.71 7.97 -11.79
N PHE A 122 1.38 7.60 -10.70
CA PHE A 122 0.74 7.32 -9.42
C PHE A 122 0.03 8.55 -8.86
N ASN A 123 0.66 9.73 -8.88
CA ASN A 123 0.03 10.97 -8.42
C ASN A 123 -1.18 11.38 -9.26
N THR A 124 -1.18 11.08 -10.57
CA THR A 124 -2.35 11.31 -11.43
C THR A 124 -3.51 10.37 -11.10
N ALA A 125 -3.20 9.15 -10.64
CA ALA A 125 -4.21 8.16 -10.25
C ALA A 125 -4.82 8.43 -8.86
N LEU A 126 -4.16 9.22 -8.01
CA LEU A 126 -4.70 9.61 -6.70
C LEU A 126 -5.66 10.79 -6.83
N THR A 127 -6.77 10.74 -6.10
CA THR A 127 -7.80 11.79 -6.11
C THR A 127 -7.69 12.76 -4.94
N ASP A 128 -6.90 12.44 -3.91
CA ASP A 128 -6.92 13.16 -2.63
C ASP A 128 -5.53 13.64 -2.15
N ALA A 129 -4.43 13.03 -2.59
CA ALA A 129 -3.08 13.42 -2.21
C ALA A 129 -2.02 12.90 -3.18
N ASN A 130 -0.81 13.41 -3.08
CA ASN A 130 0.35 12.96 -3.85
C ASN A 130 1.32 12.17 -2.97
N PHE A 131 2.04 11.23 -3.55
CA PHE A 131 3.17 10.60 -2.90
C PHE A 131 4.35 11.57 -2.81
N ALA A 132 4.97 11.65 -1.63
CA ALA A 132 6.28 12.27 -1.49
C ALA A 132 7.38 11.23 -1.80
N THR A 133 8.40 11.63 -2.53
CA THR A 133 9.52 10.75 -2.91
C THR A 133 10.65 10.82 -1.89
N LEU A 134 11.56 9.83 -1.91
CA LEU A 134 12.76 9.85 -1.07
C LEU A 134 13.84 10.84 -1.56
N ALA A 135 13.81 11.24 -2.83
CA ALA A 135 14.84 12.07 -3.46
C ALA A 135 14.26 13.23 -4.28
N GLY A 136 12.97 13.50 -4.18
CA GLY A 136 12.31 14.59 -4.90
C GLY A 136 12.41 15.93 -4.16
N THR A 137 11.95 16.99 -4.83
CA THR A 137 11.87 18.37 -4.29
C THR A 137 10.43 18.73 -3.98
N GLU A 138 9.73 17.84 -3.26
CA GLU A 138 8.31 18.04 -2.91
C GLU A 138 8.16 19.06 -1.78
N THR A 139 7.04 19.80 -1.82
CA THR A 139 6.62 20.66 -0.72
C THR A 139 5.62 19.92 0.16
N LEU A 140 5.96 19.75 1.45
CA LEU A 140 5.06 19.20 2.46
C LEU A 140 4.27 20.34 3.11
N SER A 141 3.07 20.62 2.62
CA SER A 141 2.17 21.66 3.20
C SER A 141 1.27 21.08 4.26
N ALA A 142 1.05 21.81 5.36
CA ALA A 142 0.14 21.46 6.45
C ALA A 142 0.39 20.05 7.02
N LYS A 143 1.64 19.65 7.17
CA LYS A 143 2.04 18.37 7.76
C LYS A 143 2.63 18.53 9.16
N THR A 144 2.25 17.63 10.06
CA THR A 144 2.92 17.50 11.36
C THR A 144 3.99 16.43 11.23
N LEU A 145 5.23 16.80 11.54
CA LEU A 145 6.36 15.89 11.58
C LEU A 145 6.68 15.59 13.05
N THR A 146 6.51 14.35 13.48
CA THR A 146 6.84 13.93 14.84
C THR A 146 8.30 13.49 14.91
N SER A 147 9.09 14.16 15.76
CA SER A 147 10.52 13.89 15.98
C SER A 147 11.36 13.74 14.69
N PRO A 148 11.26 14.68 13.73
CA PRO A 148 12.04 14.59 12.51
C PRO A 148 13.52 14.82 12.79
N VAL A 149 14.39 14.07 12.13
CA VAL A 149 15.83 14.39 12.04
C VAL A 149 16.04 15.22 10.76
N ILE A 150 16.46 16.48 10.93
CA ILE A 150 16.70 17.40 9.82
C ILE A 150 18.21 17.64 9.69
N ASN A 151 18.83 17.02 8.70
CA ASN A 151 20.25 17.21 8.43
C ASN A 151 20.46 18.40 7.48
N GLN A 152 21.25 19.39 7.87
CA GLN A 152 21.61 20.57 7.06
C GLN A 152 20.38 21.34 6.53
N GLY A 153 19.28 21.32 7.30
CA GLY A 153 18.07 22.04 6.95
C GLY A 153 18.20 23.55 7.17
N ILE A 154 17.59 24.35 6.27
CA ILE A 154 17.40 25.78 6.47
C ILE A 154 15.99 25.98 6.99
N LEU A 155 15.84 26.52 8.21
CA LEU A 155 14.55 26.89 8.80
C LEU A 155 14.33 28.40 8.57
N VAL A 156 13.37 28.76 7.73
CA VAL A 156 13.04 30.16 7.46
C VAL A 156 11.84 30.54 8.34
N SER A 157 12.05 31.53 9.25
CA SER A 157 11.03 32.04 10.18
C SER A 157 10.33 30.95 11.00
N PRO A 158 11.06 30.08 11.70
CA PRO A 158 10.41 29.11 12.58
C PRO A 158 9.70 29.85 13.73
N GLU A 159 8.47 29.45 14.04
CA GLU A 159 7.74 29.90 15.21
C GLU A 159 8.01 28.96 16.37
N GLU A 160 8.52 29.50 17.50
CA GLU A 160 8.58 28.76 18.76
C GLU A 160 7.30 29.01 19.58
N ARG A 161 6.69 27.93 20.05
CA ARG A 161 5.58 28.05 20.97
C ARG A 161 6.10 28.28 22.38
N MET A 162 5.69 29.39 23.01
CA MET A 162 5.94 29.65 24.41
C MET A 162 4.82 29.08 25.29
N ASN A 163 5.16 28.43 26.38
CA ASN A 163 4.20 28.01 27.40
C ASN A 163 3.89 29.20 28.32
N ILE A 164 2.68 29.71 28.23
CA ILE A 164 2.20 30.85 29.06
C ILE A 164 1.56 30.30 30.33
N VAL A 165 2.11 30.66 31.50
CA VAL A 165 1.67 30.20 32.80
C VAL A 165 1.14 31.38 33.62
N ALA A 166 -0.17 31.41 33.89
CA ALA A 166 -0.85 32.48 34.66
C ALA A 166 -0.66 32.31 36.17
N SER A 167 0.60 32.15 36.61
CA SER A 167 0.97 32.05 38.03
C SER A 167 2.28 32.76 38.30
N ALA A 168 2.65 32.90 39.58
CA ALA A 168 3.88 33.52 40.04
C ALA A 168 5.00 32.46 40.14
N ALA A 169 6.23 32.85 39.78
CA ALA A 169 7.39 32.00 40.04
C ALA A 169 7.66 31.92 41.56
N ASN A 170 7.77 30.69 42.05
CA ASN A 170 8.02 30.41 43.47
C ASN A 170 8.33 28.91 43.68
N GLY A 171 9.15 28.56 44.65
CA GLY A 171 9.45 27.15 45.01
C GLY A 171 10.07 26.36 43.88
N THR A 172 9.74 25.09 43.75
CA THR A 172 10.23 24.26 42.63
C THR A 172 9.30 24.36 41.41
N ILE A 173 9.83 24.80 40.29
CA ILE A 173 9.13 24.92 39.01
C ILE A 173 9.58 23.80 38.10
N ASN A 174 8.66 22.90 37.76
CA ASN A 174 8.93 21.84 36.78
C ASN A 174 8.72 22.42 35.36
N MET A 175 9.78 22.49 34.63
CA MET A 175 9.78 22.94 33.22
C MET A 175 9.80 21.72 32.31
N ASP A 176 8.62 21.39 31.77
CA ASP A 176 8.42 20.24 30.91
C ASP A 176 8.77 20.59 29.46
N THR A 177 9.94 20.13 28.98
CA THR A 177 10.46 20.45 27.65
C THR A 177 9.66 19.83 26.51
N LEU A 178 8.92 18.74 26.76
CA LEU A 178 7.97 18.17 25.80
C LEU A 178 6.74 19.05 25.59
N THR A 179 6.48 19.99 26.51
CA THR A 179 5.45 21.04 26.33
C THR A 179 6.01 22.21 25.53
N SER A 180 7.13 22.76 25.94
CA SER A 180 7.83 23.87 25.27
C SER A 180 9.22 24.06 25.85
N GLY A 181 10.17 24.48 25.02
CA GLY A 181 11.48 24.95 25.44
C GLY A 181 11.44 26.36 26.05
N SER A 182 10.34 27.12 25.94
CA SER A 182 10.23 28.49 26.37
C SER A 182 8.99 28.69 27.27
N TRP A 183 9.19 29.17 28.48
CA TRP A 183 8.13 29.36 29.49
C TRP A 183 8.07 30.78 29.97
N TYR A 184 6.86 31.37 29.99
CA TYR A 184 6.60 32.68 30.51
C TYR A 184 5.54 32.67 31.62
N TYR A 185 5.98 32.91 32.84
CA TYR A 185 5.10 33.16 33.97
C TYR A 185 4.58 34.62 33.89
N THR A 186 3.27 34.83 33.95
CA THR A 186 2.71 36.17 33.71
C THR A 186 2.38 36.97 34.99
N SER A 187 2.50 36.33 36.16
CA SER A 187 2.34 37.01 37.45
C SER A 187 3.71 37.27 38.08
N ASN A 188 3.83 38.38 38.80
CA ASN A 188 5.07 38.73 39.51
C ASN A 188 5.52 37.61 40.45
N ALA A 189 6.79 37.29 40.43
CA ALA A 189 7.37 36.29 41.32
C ALA A 189 7.06 36.62 42.80
N THR A 190 6.80 35.59 43.59
CA THR A 190 6.44 35.71 45.02
C THR A 190 7.48 35.10 45.95
N GLY A 191 8.46 34.43 45.42
CA GLY A 191 9.58 33.84 46.14
C GLY A 191 10.69 33.41 45.19
N ASN A 192 11.85 33.13 45.74
CA ASN A 192 12.93 32.49 44.96
C ASN A 192 12.49 31.07 44.52
N TRP A 193 13.03 30.62 43.41
CA TRP A 193 12.65 29.33 42.84
C TRP A 193 13.84 28.47 42.44
N VAL A 194 13.60 27.17 42.38
CA VAL A 194 14.44 26.19 41.75
C VAL A 194 13.80 25.84 40.40
N LEU A 195 14.55 25.87 39.31
CA LEU A 195 14.06 25.42 38.03
C LEU A 195 14.47 23.97 37.81
N ASN A 196 13.49 23.07 37.71
CA ASN A 196 13.70 21.68 37.42
C ASN A 196 13.32 21.40 35.95
N VAL A 197 14.31 21.20 35.11
CA VAL A 197 14.12 20.89 33.67
C VAL A 197 14.01 19.39 33.48
N ARG A 198 12.93 18.95 32.84
CA ARG A 198 12.67 17.52 32.58
C ARG A 198 11.91 17.36 31.27
N GLY A 199 11.74 16.11 30.77
CA GLY A 199 10.87 15.84 29.61
C GLY A 199 9.42 16.23 29.92
N ASP A 200 8.83 15.52 30.90
CA ASP A 200 7.51 15.81 31.50
C ASP A 200 7.41 15.10 32.85
N GLY A 201 6.19 14.95 33.40
CA GLY A 201 5.95 14.26 34.67
C GLY A 201 6.31 12.75 34.66
N SER A 202 6.47 12.15 33.51
CA SER A 202 6.71 10.72 33.30
C SER A 202 8.00 10.43 32.55
N THR A 203 8.54 11.42 31.86
CA THR A 203 9.65 11.30 30.92
C THR A 203 10.81 12.14 31.40
N THR A 204 11.98 11.56 31.61
CA THR A 204 13.18 12.28 32.02
C THR A 204 13.86 12.95 30.83
N LEU A 205 14.52 14.08 31.07
CA LEU A 205 15.40 14.71 30.06
C LEU A 205 16.56 13.75 29.69
N ASN A 206 17.00 12.96 30.66
CA ASN A 206 18.03 11.95 30.44
C ASN A 206 17.63 10.88 29.41
N SER A 207 16.35 10.55 29.31
CA SER A 207 15.84 9.60 28.32
C SER A 207 15.64 10.21 26.93
N ILE A 208 15.45 11.52 26.84
CA ILE A 208 15.22 12.23 25.58
C ILE A 208 16.54 12.54 24.88
N LEU A 209 17.54 13.04 25.63
CA LEU A 209 18.83 13.45 25.09
C LEU A 209 19.79 12.25 25.04
N THR A 210 20.55 12.18 23.96
CA THR A 210 21.72 11.29 23.85
C THR A 210 22.98 12.04 24.31
N THR A 211 24.00 11.36 24.78
CA THR A 211 25.30 11.99 25.12
C THR A 211 25.84 12.74 23.90
N GLY A 212 26.15 14.01 24.09
CA GLY A 212 26.53 14.97 23.04
C GLY A 212 25.38 15.84 22.53
N ASP A 213 24.13 15.53 22.84
CA ASP A 213 22.99 16.42 22.52
C ASP A 213 22.93 17.60 23.47
N SER A 214 22.33 18.69 23.00
CA SER A 214 22.03 19.86 23.81
C SER A 214 20.62 20.37 23.51
N ILE A 215 20.02 21.00 24.53
CA ILE A 215 18.76 21.74 24.42
C ILE A 215 18.92 23.11 25.05
N THR A 216 18.35 24.12 24.41
CA THR A 216 18.26 25.46 25.00
C THR A 216 16.84 25.70 25.52
N VAL A 217 16.74 26.12 26.77
CA VAL A 217 15.45 26.49 27.40
C VAL A 217 15.48 27.94 27.88
N ALA A 218 14.33 28.61 27.80
CA ALA A 218 14.12 29.97 28.24
C ALA A 218 13.03 30.03 29.32
N PHE A 219 13.34 30.67 30.44
CA PHE A 219 12.39 30.90 31.52
C PHE A 219 12.25 32.39 31.80
N LEU A 220 11.05 32.93 31.67
CA LEU A 220 10.73 34.34 31.86
C LEU A 220 9.88 34.53 33.11
N ALA A 221 10.35 35.42 34.05
CA ALA A 221 9.68 35.71 35.29
C ALA A 221 9.51 37.22 35.49
N PRO A 222 8.28 37.75 35.47
CA PRO A 222 8.01 39.12 35.92
C PRO A 222 8.31 39.29 37.41
N GLN A 223 8.75 40.48 37.75
CA GLN A 223 9.11 40.86 39.13
C GLN A 223 8.23 42.01 39.60
N GLY A 224 7.88 41.99 40.89
CA GLY A 224 7.21 43.11 41.56
C GLY A 224 8.18 44.07 42.24
N ALA A 225 7.70 44.81 43.19
CA ALA A 225 8.53 45.71 44.02
C ALA A 225 9.61 44.97 44.82
N THR A 226 9.38 43.71 45.16
CA THR A 226 10.38 42.78 45.67
C THR A 226 10.76 41.82 44.54
N ALA A 227 12.04 41.78 44.22
CA ALA A 227 12.55 40.92 43.13
C ALA A 227 13.09 39.60 43.70
N TYR A 228 12.73 38.53 43.03
CA TYR A 228 13.16 37.16 43.32
C TYR A 228 13.98 36.60 42.16
N TYR A 229 14.69 35.51 42.37
CA TYR A 229 15.58 34.94 41.35
C TYR A 229 15.66 33.44 41.43
N ASN A 230 16.18 32.84 40.38
CA ASN A 230 16.49 31.40 40.33
C ASN A 230 17.68 31.12 41.25
N THR A 231 17.50 30.25 42.22
CA THR A 231 18.56 29.87 43.18
C THR A 231 19.31 28.61 42.80
N SER A 232 18.69 27.72 41.99
CA SER A 232 19.30 26.47 41.58
C SER A 232 18.65 25.95 40.28
N LEU A 233 19.41 25.25 39.49
CA LEU A 233 18.91 24.46 38.37
C LEU A 233 19.02 22.98 38.71
N GLU A 234 17.96 22.28 38.50
CA GLU A 234 17.86 20.82 38.57
C GLU A 234 17.56 20.24 37.19
N VAL A 235 18.00 19.03 36.94
CA VAL A 235 17.58 18.22 35.81
C VAL A 235 16.99 16.92 36.36
N ASP A 236 15.78 16.57 35.91
CA ASP A 236 15.07 15.38 36.38
C ASP A 236 14.95 15.27 37.91
N GLY A 237 14.74 16.40 38.58
CA GLY A 237 14.50 16.50 40.04
C GLY A 237 15.77 16.46 40.89
N THR A 238 16.95 16.64 40.33
CA THR A 238 18.20 16.63 41.07
C THR A 238 19.23 17.62 40.52
N ALA A 239 19.96 18.27 41.41
CA ALA A 239 21.16 19.02 41.04
C ALA A 239 22.43 18.16 40.94
N SER A 240 22.35 16.90 41.37
CA SER A 240 23.48 15.95 41.23
C SER A 240 23.77 15.64 39.77
N GLY A 241 25.02 15.75 39.35
CA GLY A 241 25.43 15.59 37.97
C GLY A 241 25.14 16.80 37.08
N VAL A 242 24.66 17.94 37.65
CA VAL A 242 24.41 19.18 36.91
C VAL A 242 25.46 20.24 37.29
N THR A 243 26.34 20.55 36.34
CA THR A 243 27.33 21.63 36.51
C THR A 243 26.83 22.88 35.79
N VAL A 244 26.55 23.96 36.51
CA VAL A 244 26.05 25.19 35.95
C VAL A 244 27.15 26.25 35.90
N GLU A 245 27.47 26.68 34.69
CA GLU A 245 28.43 27.77 34.41
C GLU A 245 27.68 29.05 34.02
N TRP A 246 27.72 30.06 34.86
CA TRP A 246 27.04 31.31 34.63
C TRP A 246 27.86 32.28 33.77
N GLN A 247 27.19 32.98 32.87
CA GLN A 247 27.79 34.06 32.10
C GLN A 247 28.40 35.12 33.05
N GLY A 248 29.68 35.43 32.86
CA GLY A 248 30.42 36.32 33.76
C GLY A 248 30.92 35.64 35.04
N GLY A 249 30.75 34.31 35.17
CA GLY A 249 31.35 33.52 36.25
C GLY A 249 30.65 33.62 37.61
N THR A 250 29.49 34.32 37.70
CA THR A 250 28.78 34.52 38.99
C THR A 250 27.30 34.23 38.80
N ALA A 251 26.75 33.37 39.66
CA ALA A 251 25.32 33.10 39.68
C ALA A 251 24.52 34.36 40.09
N PRO A 252 23.29 34.53 39.60
CA PRO A 252 22.42 35.64 40.01
C PRO A 252 22.15 35.62 41.53
N ALA A 253 22.27 36.77 42.16
CA ALA A 253 21.97 36.98 43.58
C ALA A 253 20.70 37.82 43.77
N ALA A 254 20.10 38.34 42.71
CA ALA A 254 18.88 39.15 42.76
C ALA A 254 18.20 39.17 41.39
N GLY A 255 16.86 39.35 41.43
CA GLY A 255 16.07 39.68 40.26
C GLY A 255 16.09 41.18 39.92
N ASN A 256 15.30 41.56 38.89
CA ASN A 256 15.13 42.94 38.44
C ASN A 256 13.81 43.54 38.97
N VAL A 257 13.89 44.42 39.92
CA VAL A 257 12.70 45.06 40.53
C VAL A 257 11.79 45.66 39.44
N SER A 258 10.51 45.32 39.48
CA SER A 258 9.46 45.83 38.58
C SER A 258 9.73 45.59 37.07
N GLY A 259 10.54 44.62 36.73
CA GLY A 259 10.90 44.25 35.36
C GLY A 259 10.61 42.80 35.07
N ILE A 260 11.21 42.28 34.02
CA ILE A 260 11.15 40.85 33.64
C ILE A 260 12.57 40.31 33.63
N ASP A 261 12.79 39.24 34.35
CA ASP A 261 14.02 38.47 34.27
C ASP A 261 13.86 37.34 33.26
N VAL A 262 14.80 37.23 32.33
CA VAL A 262 14.91 36.16 31.36
C VAL A 262 16.14 35.30 31.68
N TYR A 263 15.89 34.04 31.97
CA TYR A 263 16.93 33.04 32.17
C TYR A 263 17.04 32.15 30.93
N LEU A 264 18.26 32.03 30.40
CA LEU A 264 18.56 31.10 29.31
C LEU A 264 19.52 30.02 29.83
N TYR A 265 19.20 28.77 29.53
CA TYR A 265 20.03 27.64 29.89
C TYR A 265 20.26 26.78 28.65
N ASN A 266 21.51 26.65 28.23
CA ASN A 266 21.93 25.66 27.25
C ASN A 266 22.42 24.43 27.99
N ILE A 267 21.64 23.37 27.99
CA ILE A 267 21.87 22.12 28.74
C ILE A 267 22.49 21.10 27.79
N ILE A 268 23.73 20.73 28.07
CA ILE A 268 24.50 19.78 27.26
C ILE A 268 24.63 18.49 28.05
N LYS A 269 24.15 17.37 27.51
CA LYS A 269 24.32 16.06 28.11
C LYS A 269 25.73 15.51 27.82
N THR A 270 26.55 15.38 28.86
CA THR A 270 27.96 14.92 28.73
C THR A 270 28.14 13.44 29.05
N ALA A 271 27.22 12.86 29.85
CA ALA A 271 27.13 11.42 30.15
C ALA A 271 25.71 11.08 30.64
N SER A 272 25.45 9.83 30.97
CA SER A 272 24.17 9.43 31.58
C SER A 272 23.93 10.24 32.87
N ALA A 273 22.79 10.92 32.95
CA ALA A 273 22.39 11.80 34.04
C ALA A 273 23.48 12.83 34.45
N THR A 274 24.32 13.26 33.49
CA THR A 274 25.38 14.24 33.72
C THR A 274 25.32 15.33 32.69
N TYR A 275 25.32 16.59 33.17
CA TYR A 275 25.08 17.75 32.31
C TYR A 275 26.04 18.89 32.63
N THR A 276 26.50 19.57 31.59
CA THR A 276 27.09 20.90 31.68
C THR A 276 26.08 21.92 31.18
N VAL A 277 25.79 22.95 31.96
CA VAL A 277 24.81 23.96 31.62
C VAL A 277 25.46 25.34 31.54
N LEU A 278 25.31 25.97 30.36
CA LEU A 278 25.70 27.36 30.21
C LEU A 278 24.46 28.22 30.48
N ALA A 279 24.53 29.06 31.52
CA ALA A 279 23.40 29.84 32.04
C ALA A 279 23.65 31.34 31.96
N SER A 280 22.57 32.09 31.69
CA SER A 280 22.59 33.55 31.76
C SER A 280 21.27 34.11 32.34
N GLN A 281 21.34 35.27 32.98
CA GLN A 281 20.19 36.10 33.36
C GLN A 281 20.28 37.45 32.64
N THR A 282 19.22 37.80 31.93
CA THR A 282 19.07 39.12 31.31
C THR A 282 17.89 39.83 31.99
N LYS A 283 18.10 41.10 32.38
CA LYS A 283 17.13 41.92 33.08
C LYS A 283 16.53 42.96 32.14
N PHE A 284 15.20 42.92 32.00
CA PHE A 284 14.42 43.85 31.18
C PHE A 284 13.57 44.73 32.15
N ALA A 285 13.70 46.02 31.98
CA ALA A 285 12.97 47.03 32.82
C ALA A 285 11.86 47.70 32.01
#